data_74cc07c3f3dac3527f100df65ab3c175
#
_entry.id   74cc07c3f3dac3527f100df65ab3c175
#
_cell.length_a   1.000
_cell.length_b   1.000
_cell.length_c   1.000
_cell.angle_alpha   90.00
_cell.angle_beta   90.00
_cell.angle_gamma   90.00
#
_symmetry.space_group_name_H-M   'P 1'
#
loop_
_entity.id
_entity.type
_entity.pdbx_description
1 polymer ?
#
loop_
_entity_poly.entity_id
_entity_poly.type
_entity_poly.pdbx_seq_one_letter_code
_entity_poly.pdbx_strand_id
1 'polypeptide(L)'
;MKKLVFGTMLVMLVIVLYLMLLFSSFPAVASDRTGDEFLAGYVASILERDLHWERNSYILKIVNGAAVITLLKDDPMRREAADKQLRSIDGLRETSIVVKPVDVDGPGAASSFMGITGEGETFPMGDVFRPLIADPKQPQFFASINSFRSSGTRYTMASVGFGETFGMYRFSGSREGDGLQLSVEAALFAQFNLNTPSYDLIDEDYTVGIPVTYRYGDNSLRFRLYHQSAHLGDELLLSANHPERINLSYEATELIYSREWREWRAYGGGEYLVRKEPADLKPLSAHWGIEYRGSKPVVWNGRPIGGVDMKSLDEHDWAVDTSVKVGLEFGHPNPGQRRLRLTAEWYNGYDPHGQFYDNKVEYFGLGISLGFCWSL
;
A
#
# COMPACT_ATOMS: atom_id res chain seq x y z
N MET A 1 2.75 -10.22 38.66
CA MET A 1 2.28 -10.25 37.27
C MET A 1 2.31 -8.88 36.60
N LYS A 2 1.71 -7.80 37.15
CA LYS A 2 1.72 -6.45 36.51
C LYS A 2 3.10 -5.92 36.06
N LYS A 3 4.16 -6.19 36.80
CA LYS A 3 5.54 -5.80 36.46
C LYS A 3 6.14 -6.61 35.29
N LEU A 4 5.66 -7.83 35.08
CA LEU A 4 6.19 -8.72 34.04
C LEU A 4 5.59 -8.36 32.67
N VAL A 5 4.29 -8.07 32.61
CA VAL A 5 3.57 -7.70 31.35
C VAL A 5 3.96 -6.31 30.89
N PHE A 6 4.09 -5.35 31.82
CA PHE A 6 4.65 -4.03 31.48
C PHE A 6 6.09 -4.13 30.99
N GLY A 7 6.87 -5.06 31.59
CA GLY A 7 8.22 -5.38 31.13
C GLY A 7 8.24 -5.96 29.72
N THR A 8 7.35 -6.89 29.39
CA THR A 8 7.29 -7.50 28.03
C THR A 8 6.79 -6.53 26.99
N MET A 9 5.81 -5.69 27.29
CA MET A 9 5.32 -4.66 26.36
C MET A 9 6.34 -3.54 26.16
N LEU A 10 7.03 -3.12 27.23
CA LEU A 10 8.15 -2.18 27.14
C LEU A 10 9.31 -2.80 26.36
N VAL A 11 9.58 -4.09 26.57
CA VAL A 11 10.60 -4.84 25.81
C VAL A 11 10.20 -4.98 24.34
N MET A 12 8.94 -5.26 24.02
CA MET A 12 8.47 -5.27 22.62
C MET A 12 8.54 -3.88 21.99
N LEU A 13 8.11 -2.83 22.69
CA LEU A 13 8.24 -1.46 22.21
C LEU A 13 9.72 -1.08 22.01
N VAL A 14 10.57 -1.45 22.96
CA VAL A 14 12.03 -1.24 22.86
C VAL A 14 12.63 -2.08 21.74
N ILE A 15 12.18 -3.32 21.54
CA ILE A 15 12.61 -4.16 20.40
C ILE A 15 12.15 -3.56 19.07
N VAL A 16 10.92 -3.06 18.96
CA VAL A 16 10.44 -2.37 17.75
C VAL A 16 11.20 -1.06 17.52
N LEU A 17 11.42 -0.26 18.58
CA LEU A 17 12.28 0.94 18.49
C LEU A 17 13.74 0.57 18.19
N TYR A 18 14.26 -0.50 18.80
CA TYR A 18 15.63 -0.97 18.55
C TYR A 18 15.79 -1.57 17.15
N LEU A 19 14.78 -2.29 16.65
CA LEU A 19 14.73 -2.71 15.26
C LEU A 19 14.61 -1.49 14.32
N MET A 20 13.79 -0.50 14.66
CA MET A 20 13.76 0.77 13.91
C MET A 20 15.10 1.51 13.97
N LEU A 21 15.78 1.53 15.11
CA LEU A 21 17.13 2.10 15.26
C LEU A 21 18.20 1.26 14.57
N LEU A 22 18.13 -0.06 14.59
CA LEU A 22 19.02 -0.93 13.82
C LEU A 22 18.84 -0.75 12.30
N PHE A 23 17.62 -0.53 11.83
CA PHE A 23 17.36 -0.18 10.43
C PHE A 23 17.72 1.27 10.10
N SER A 24 17.78 2.17 11.09
CA SER A 24 18.28 3.55 10.91
C SER A 24 19.81 3.68 11.07
N SER A 25 20.44 2.72 11.73
CA SER A 25 21.89 2.67 11.91
C SER A 25 22.64 1.77 10.92
N PHE A 26 22.00 1.37 9.82
CA PHE A 26 22.83 1.17 8.64
C PHE A 26 23.57 2.48 8.42
N PRO A 27 24.93 2.48 8.51
CA PRO A 27 25.67 3.66 8.12
C PRO A 27 25.09 4.03 6.77
N ALA A 28 24.76 5.29 6.56
CA ALA A 28 24.69 5.81 5.22
C ALA A 28 26.03 5.41 4.65
N VAL A 29 26.07 4.27 3.96
CA VAL A 29 27.20 3.90 3.13
C VAL A 29 27.34 5.14 2.30
N ALA A 30 28.43 5.87 2.50
CA ALA A 30 28.74 7.02 1.68
C ALA A 30 28.59 6.47 0.27
N SER A 31 27.48 6.80 -0.36
CA SER A 31 27.08 6.26 -1.65
C SER A 31 28.31 6.50 -2.50
N ASP A 32 28.92 5.41 -2.94
CA ASP A 32 30.04 5.52 -3.86
C ASP A 32 29.49 6.40 -4.99
N ARG A 33 30.07 7.62 -5.13
CA ARG A 33 29.61 8.60 -6.14
C ARG A 33 29.70 8.05 -7.57
N THR A 34 30.18 6.84 -7.70
CA THR A 34 30.32 6.07 -8.95
C THR A 34 29.30 4.94 -9.07
N GLY A 35 28.44 4.72 -8.08
CA GLY A 35 27.38 3.71 -8.15
C GLY A 35 26.32 4.07 -9.21
N ASP A 36 25.91 3.11 -10.01
CA ASP A 36 24.98 3.29 -11.13
C ASP A 36 23.67 3.97 -10.71
N GLU A 37 23.16 3.70 -9.51
CA GLU A 37 21.95 4.32 -8.97
C GLU A 37 22.16 5.81 -8.66
N PHE A 38 23.32 6.15 -8.08
CA PHE A 38 23.67 7.56 -7.84
C PHE A 38 23.83 8.31 -9.17
N LEU A 39 24.52 7.72 -10.13
CA LEU A 39 24.70 8.30 -11.45
C LEU A 39 23.38 8.46 -12.19
N ALA A 40 22.45 7.50 -12.08
CA ALA A 40 21.13 7.60 -12.67
C ALA A 40 20.31 8.78 -12.10
N GLY A 41 20.29 8.94 -10.78
CA GLY A 41 19.65 10.08 -10.14
C GLY A 41 20.29 11.42 -10.52
N TYR A 42 21.61 11.46 -10.61
CA TYR A 42 22.34 12.67 -10.96
C TYR A 42 22.14 13.07 -12.43
N VAL A 43 22.23 12.11 -13.36
CA VAL A 43 21.91 12.32 -14.79
C VAL A 43 20.47 12.77 -14.98
N ALA A 44 19.51 12.10 -14.36
CA ALA A 44 18.12 12.50 -14.42
C ALA A 44 17.89 13.94 -13.92
N SER A 45 18.56 14.34 -12.81
CA SER A 45 18.49 15.70 -12.31
C SER A 45 19.01 16.75 -13.31
N ILE A 46 20.10 16.43 -14.03
CA ILE A 46 20.63 17.33 -15.08
C ILE A 46 19.65 17.45 -16.24
N LEU A 47 19.10 16.31 -16.72
CA LEU A 47 18.15 16.32 -17.83
C LEU A 47 16.90 17.11 -17.50
N GLU A 48 16.32 16.91 -16.32
CA GLU A 48 15.05 17.50 -15.92
C GLU A 48 15.19 18.94 -15.46
N ARG A 49 16.18 19.24 -14.59
CA ARG A 49 16.33 20.56 -13.98
C ARG A 49 17.12 21.53 -14.85
N ASP A 50 18.26 21.07 -15.41
CA ASP A 50 19.20 21.96 -16.09
C ASP A 50 18.90 22.06 -17.58
N LEU A 51 18.45 20.96 -18.19
CA LEU A 51 18.07 20.91 -19.61
C LEU A 51 16.53 20.99 -19.87
N HIS A 52 15.74 21.05 -18.77
CA HIS A 52 14.27 21.17 -18.83
C HIS A 52 13.58 20.09 -19.66
N TRP A 53 14.10 18.85 -19.58
CA TRP A 53 13.45 17.73 -20.22
C TRP A 53 12.27 17.24 -19.35
N GLU A 54 11.16 16.91 -20.00
CA GLU A 54 10.07 16.24 -19.31
C GLU A 54 10.47 14.79 -18.98
N ARG A 55 10.16 14.32 -17.77
CA ARG A 55 10.49 12.97 -17.29
C ARG A 55 10.02 11.86 -18.24
N ASN A 56 8.89 12.05 -18.89
CA ASN A 56 8.27 11.12 -19.84
C ASN A 56 8.80 11.23 -21.28
N SER A 57 9.78 12.10 -21.53
CA SER A 57 10.36 12.30 -22.89
C SER A 57 11.57 11.42 -23.18
N TYR A 58 12.10 10.71 -22.17
CA TYR A 58 13.30 9.87 -22.29
C TYR A 58 13.25 8.66 -21.35
N ILE A 59 14.05 7.63 -21.69
CA ILE A 59 14.33 6.49 -20.80
C ILE A 59 15.82 6.51 -20.50
N LEU A 60 16.18 6.46 -19.22
CA LEU A 60 17.57 6.43 -18.76
C LEU A 60 17.89 5.07 -18.16
N LYS A 61 18.98 4.45 -18.64
CA LYS A 61 19.55 3.23 -18.07
C LYS A 61 21.04 3.43 -17.87
N ILE A 62 21.56 3.13 -16.68
CA ILE A 62 23.00 3.14 -16.40
C ILE A 62 23.41 1.74 -15.95
N VAL A 63 24.46 1.21 -16.55
CA VAL A 63 25.05 -0.10 -16.21
C VAL A 63 26.57 0.02 -16.23
N ASN A 64 27.21 -0.25 -15.11
CA ASN A 64 28.66 -0.16 -14.93
C ASN A 64 29.24 1.20 -15.36
N GLY A 65 28.54 2.29 -15.06
CA GLY A 65 28.94 3.65 -15.42
C GLY A 65 28.70 4.03 -16.89
N ALA A 66 28.10 3.16 -17.71
CA ALA A 66 27.67 3.49 -19.06
C ALA A 66 26.21 3.93 -19.07
N ALA A 67 25.95 5.19 -19.45
CA ALA A 67 24.62 5.76 -19.53
C ALA A 67 24.04 5.61 -20.94
N VAL A 68 22.86 4.99 -21.05
CA VAL A 68 22.08 4.91 -22.27
C VAL A 68 20.81 5.73 -22.07
N ILE A 69 20.67 6.79 -22.86
CA ILE A 69 19.48 7.65 -22.84
C ILE A 69 18.73 7.41 -24.13
N THR A 70 17.52 6.89 -24.01
CA THR A 70 16.65 6.64 -25.17
C THR A 70 15.64 7.76 -25.27
N LEU A 71 15.69 8.56 -26.34
CA LEU A 71 14.71 9.58 -26.62
C LEU A 71 13.51 8.97 -27.34
N LEU A 72 12.31 9.33 -26.89
CA LEU A 72 11.04 8.90 -27.53
C LEU A 72 10.73 9.71 -28.79
N LYS A 73 11.32 10.89 -28.93
CA LYS A 73 11.21 11.75 -30.12
C LYS A 73 12.60 12.33 -30.45
N ASP A 74 12.96 12.33 -31.72
CA ASP A 74 14.25 12.92 -32.15
C ASP A 74 14.26 14.44 -31.98
N ASP A 75 15.26 14.92 -31.24
CA ASP A 75 15.55 16.34 -31.08
C ASP A 75 17.07 16.53 -31.10
N PRO A 76 17.66 16.88 -32.25
CA PRO A 76 19.11 17.01 -32.39
C PRO A 76 19.71 18.04 -31.44
N MET A 77 19.01 19.14 -31.15
CA MET A 77 19.50 20.19 -30.22
C MET A 77 19.53 19.68 -28.77
N ARG A 78 18.51 18.94 -28.37
CA ARG A 78 18.49 18.30 -27.06
C ARG A 78 19.58 17.25 -26.90
N ARG A 79 19.83 16.45 -27.93
CA ARG A 79 20.91 15.45 -27.90
C ARG A 79 22.28 16.07 -27.72
N GLU A 80 22.59 17.12 -28.50
CA GLU A 80 23.86 17.81 -28.42
C GLU A 80 24.07 18.48 -27.06
N ALA A 81 23.03 19.14 -26.52
CA ALA A 81 23.07 19.77 -25.21
C ALA A 81 23.31 18.73 -24.09
N ALA A 82 22.62 17.58 -24.15
CA ALA A 82 22.81 16.52 -23.19
C ALA A 82 24.18 15.85 -23.29
N ASP A 83 24.65 15.52 -24.49
CA ASP A 83 25.97 14.92 -24.71
C ASP A 83 27.08 15.80 -24.15
N LYS A 84 27.02 17.11 -24.39
CA LYS A 84 27.98 18.07 -23.89
C LYS A 84 28.01 18.13 -22.35
N GLN A 85 26.87 18.09 -21.71
CA GLN A 85 26.77 18.25 -20.27
C GLN A 85 27.08 16.98 -19.51
N LEU A 86 26.71 15.82 -20.07
CA LEU A 86 26.93 14.53 -19.44
C LEU A 86 28.38 14.03 -19.52
N ARG A 87 29.14 14.44 -20.53
CA ARG A 87 30.58 14.10 -20.64
C ARG A 87 31.45 14.66 -19.50
N SER A 88 30.96 15.63 -18.74
CA SER A 88 31.67 16.22 -17.60
C SER A 88 31.38 15.56 -16.26
N ILE A 89 30.58 14.50 -16.23
CA ILE A 89 30.15 13.84 -14.99
C ILE A 89 31.19 12.80 -14.58
N ASP A 90 31.79 12.99 -13.39
CA ASP A 90 32.66 12.01 -12.77
C ASP A 90 31.93 10.70 -12.50
N GLY A 91 32.49 9.59 -12.95
CA GLY A 91 31.93 8.23 -12.81
C GLY A 91 31.18 7.74 -14.04
N LEU A 92 30.77 8.59 -14.97
CA LEU A 92 30.27 8.15 -16.27
C LEU A 92 31.47 7.80 -17.19
N ARG A 93 31.48 6.53 -17.63
CA ARG A 93 32.50 6.02 -18.54
C ARG A 93 32.13 6.23 -20.00
N GLU A 94 30.83 6.14 -20.29
CA GLU A 94 30.30 6.25 -21.65
C GLU A 94 28.89 6.81 -21.59
N THR A 95 28.52 7.63 -22.56
CA THR A 95 27.17 8.16 -22.73
C THR A 95 26.72 7.90 -24.16
N SER A 96 25.61 7.21 -24.31
CA SER A 96 24.97 6.93 -25.59
C SER A 96 23.55 7.49 -25.58
N ILE A 97 23.26 8.39 -26.54
CA ILE A 97 21.92 8.95 -26.71
C ILE A 97 21.34 8.36 -27.99
N VAL A 98 20.35 7.48 -27.82
CA VAL A 98 19.72 6.74 -28.90
C VAL A 98 18.31 7.32 -29.11
N VAL A 99 17.93 7.54 -30.35
CA VAL A 99 16.53 7.84 -30.67
C VAL A 99 15.88 6.51 -31.02
N LYS A 100 14.87 6.13 -30.22
CA LYS A 100 13.98 5.04 -30.58
C LYS A 100 12.63 5.69 -30.91
N PRO A 101 12.31 5.92 -32.19
CA PRO A 101 10.95 6.32 -32.54
C PRO A 101 10.01 5.30 -31.92
N VAL A 102 8.97 5.76 -31.27
CA VAL A 102 7.84 4.89 -30.96
C VAL A 102 7.28 4.50 -32.32
N ASP A 103 7.63 3.31 -32.79
CA ASP A 103 6.98 2.71 -33.96
C ASP A 103 5.51 2.50 -33.57
N VAL A 104 4.68 3.46 -33.94
CA VAL A 104 3.22 3.36 -33.82
C VAL A 104 2.68 2.27 -34.78
N ASP A 105 3.50 1.83 -35.76
CA ASP A 105 3.10 0.86 -36.79
C ASP A 105 4.26 -0.07 -37.23
N GLY A 106 5.05 -0.65 -36.34
CA GLY A 106 6.04 -1.68 -36.71
C GLY A 106 5.39 -3.05 -36.90
N PRO A 107 5.71 -3.82 -37.99
CA PRO A 107 5.26 -5.20 -38.12
C PRO A 107 6.03 -6.09 -37.15
N GLY A 108 5.58 -6.18 -35.92
CA GLY A 108 6.22 -6.94 -34.85
C GLY A 108 5.69 -6.60 -33.45
N ALA A 109 4.74 -5.68 -33.34
CA ALA A 109 3.97 -5.56 -32.11
C ALA A 109 3.24 -6.90 -31.92
N ALA A 110 3.83 -7.80 -31.15
CA ALA A 110 3.07 -8.90 -30.54
C ALA A 110 1.80 -8.25 -30.07
N SER A 111 0.66 -8.70 -30.59
CA SER A 111 -0.66 -8.13 -30.30
C SER A 111 -0.78 -8.04 -28.77
N SER A 112 -0.54 -6.85 -28.21
CA SER A 112 -0.58 -6.66 -26.76
C SER A 112 -2.02 -6.81 -26.36
N PHE A 113 -2.37 -8.00 -25.89
CA PHE A 113 -3.70 -8.21 -25.33
C PHE A 113 -3.81 -7.33 -24.08
N MET A 114 -4.71 -6.36 -24.12
CA MET A 114 -4.94 -5.42 -23.03
C MET A 114 -3.72 -4.58 -22.61
N GLY A 115 -2.82 -4.24 -23.55
CA GLY A 115 -1.63 -3.42 -23.27
C GLY A 115 -0.47 -4.13 -22.59
N ILE A 116 -0.52 -5.48 -22.45
CA ILE A 116 0.54 -6.29 -21.87
C ILE A 116 1.58 -6.64 -22.93
N THR A 117 2.87 -6.39 -22.67
CA THR A 117 3.97 -6.55 -23.64
C THR A 117 4.52 -7.97 -23.72
N GLY A 118 4.14 -8.85 -22.79
CA GLY A 118 4.67 -10.21 -22.68
C GLY A 118 5.99 -10.31 -21.92
N GLU A 119 6.67 -9.22 -21.62
CA GLU A 119 7.79 -9.20 -20.70
C GLU A 119 7.29 -9.30 -19.26
N GLY A 120 8.04 -9.95 -18.37
CA GLY A 120 7.64 -10.16 -17.01
C GLY A 120 8.76 -10.11 -16.00
N GLU A 121 8.41 -9.83 -14.75
CA GLU A 121 9.29 -9.74 -13.60
C GLU A 121 8.81 -10.68 -12.51
N THR A 122 9.71 -11.51 -11.98
CA THR A 122 9.47 -12.35 -10.80
C THR A 122 9.76 -11.56 -9.53
N PHE A 123 8.89 -11.70 -8.52
CA PHE A 123 8.98 -11.00 -7.25
C PHE A 123 9.07 -9.47 -7.39
N PRO A 124 8.16 -8.85 -8.16
CA PRO A 124 8.16 -7.40 -8.34
C PRO A 124 7.96 -6.68 -7.02
N MET A 125 8.64 -5.56 -6.84
CA MET A 125 8.41 -4.69 -5.69
C MET A 125 7.13 -3.87 -5.89
N GLY A 126 6.27 -3.85 -4.85
CA GLY A 126 4.99 -3.15 -4.89
C GLY A 126 3.91 -3.86 -5.70
N ASP A 127 2.81 -3.16 -5.94
CA ASP A 127 1.64 -3.66 -6.69
C ASP A 127 1.20 -2.62 -7.73
N VAL A 128 0.58 -3.06 -8.81
CA VAL A 128 -0.01 -2.16 -9.82
C VAL A 128 -1.35 -1.56 -9.35
N PHE A 129 -2.03 -2.19 -8.39
CA PHE A 129 -3.18 -1.63 -7.70
C PHE A 129 -2.75 -0.98 -6.37
N ARG A 130 -3.04 0.29 -6.19
CA ARG A 130 -2.65 1.02 -4.96
C ARG A 130 -3.38 0.50 -3.72
N PRO A 131 -2.70 0.23 -2.59
CA PRO A 131 -3.35 -0.04 -1.32
C PRO A 131 -4.31 1.08 -0.93
N LEU A 132 -5.48 0.71 -0.38
CA LEU A 132 -6.50 1.66 0.06
C LEU A 132 -6.04 2.38 1.33
N ILE A 133 -6.22 3.72 1.39
CA ILE A 133 -5.76 4.53 2.53
C ILE A 133 -6.63 4.30 3.75
N ALA A 134 -7.95 4.32 3.57
CA ALA A 134 -8.90 4.36 4.67
C ALA A 134 -9.58 3.02 4.96
N ASP A 135 -9.39 1.97 4.14
CA ASP A 135 -9.92 0.63 4.43
C ASP A 135 -9.30 0.09 5.74
N PRO A 136 -10.11 -0.20 6.78
CA PRO A 136 -9.62 -0.75 8.05
C PRO A 136 -8.98 -2.13 7.91
N LYS A 137 -9.33 -2.88 6.87
CA LYS A 137 -8.83 -4.25 6.59
C LYS A 137 -7.83 -4.31 5.44
N GLN A 138 -7.24 -3.17 5.04
CA GLN A 138 -6.13 -3.18 4.09
C GLN A 138 -4.91 -3.88 4.69
N PRO A 139 -4.38 -4.97 4.09
CA PRO A 139 -3.14 -5.59 4.53
C PRO A 139 -1.98 -4.59 4.57
N GLN A 140 -1.48 -4.29 5.77
CA GLN A 140 -0.34 -3.40 6.02
C GLN A 140 0.15 -3.55 7.45
N PHE A 141 1.36 -3.09 7.73
CA PHE A 141 1.85 -2.93 9.10
C PHE A 141 1.32 -1.62 9.68
N PHE A 142 0.56 -1.69 10.75
CA PHE A 142 0.09 -0.48 11.43
C PHE A 142 -0.09 -0.69 12.94
N ALA A 143 -0.10 0.41 13.66
CA ALA A 143 -0.57 0.49 15.04
C ALA A 143 -1.35 1.79 15.22
N SER A 144 -2.48 1.73 15.92
CA SER A 144 -3.27 2.91 16.27
C SER A 144 -3.79 2.84 17.71
N ILE A 145 -4.05 4.01 18.29
CA ILE A 145 -4.72 4.15 19.58
C ILE A 145 -6.01 4.92 19.34
N ASN A 146 -7.12 4.29 19.74
CA ASN A 146 -8.48 4.73 19.43
C ASN A 146 -9.30 4.95 20.69
N SER A 147 -10.01 6.06 20.76
CA SER A 147 -11.15 6.25 21.67
C SER A 147 -12.36 5.58 21.01
N PHE A 148 -12.71 4.41 21.49
CA PHE A 148 -13.68 3.50 20.91
C PHE A 148 -14.99 3.55 21.71
N ARG A 149 -16.12 3.60 21.04
CA ARG A 149 -17.44 3.56 21.63
C ARG A 149 -18.24 2.40 21.06
N SER A 150 -18.76 1.56 21.95
CA SER A 150 -19.70 0.49 21.61
C SER A 150 -20.78 0.40 22.68
N SER A 151 -22.05 0.26 22.29
CA SER A 151 -23.21 0.13 23.20
C SER A 151 -23.25 1.18 24.33
N GLY A 152 -22.85 2.43 24.01
CA GLY A 152 -22.84 3.54 24.97
C GLY A 152 -21.63 3.59 25.91
N THR A 153 -20.78 2.56 25.93
CA THR A 153 -19.55 2.50 26.72
C THR A 153 -18.34 2.95 25.89
N ARG A 154 -17.42 3.64 26.53
CA ARG A 154 -16.19 4.12 25.88
C ARG A 154 -14.98 3.34 26.40
N TYR A 155 -14.12 2.93 25.48
CA TYR A 155 -12.89 2.21 25.73
C TYR A 155 -11.71 2.90 25.04
N THR A 156 -10.50 2.72 25.57
CA THR A 156 -9.28 3.02 24.85
C THR A 156 -8.76 1.73 24.25
N MET A 157 -8.74 1.64 22.94
CA MET A 157 -8.32 0.45 22.22
C MET A 157 -7.01 0.71 21.49
N ALA A 158 -6.11 -0.26 21.49
CA ALA A 158 -5.02 -0.32 20.53
C ALA A 158 -5.41 -1.29 19.42
N SER A 159 -5.30 -0.85 18.16
CA SER A 159 -5.47 -1.73 17.01
C SER A 159 -4.13 -1.88 16.31
N VAL A 160 -3.77 -3.10 15.95
CA VAL A 160 -2.52 -3.41 15.25
C VAL A 160 -2.80 -4.27 14.04
N GLY A 161 -2.03 -4.07 12.99
CA GLY A 161 -2.05 -4.90 11.79
C GLY A 161 -0.64 -5.35 11.41
N PHE A 162 -0.53 -6.61 11.03
CA PHE A 162 0.69 -7.20 10.47
C PHE A 162 0.31 -7.83 9.15
N GLY A 163 0.58 -7.14 8.05
CA GLY A 163 0.18 -7.65 6.75
C GLY A 163 0.97 -7.05 5.60
N GLU A 164 1.03 -7.79 4.51
CA GLU A 164 1.73 -7.39 3.30
C GLU A 164 1.14 -8.10 2.08
N THR A 165 1.30 -7.49 0.92
CA THR A 165 1.01 -8.09 -0.38
C THR A 165 2.32 -8.30 -1.12
N PHE A 166 2.66 -9.56 -1.39
CA PHE A 166 3.89 -9.97 -2.05
C PHE A 166 3.63 -10.24 -3.53
N GLY A 167 4.24 -9.46 -4.42
CA GLY A 167 4.21 -9.72 -5.84
C GLY A 167 4.92 -11.04 -6.17
N MET A 168 4.23 -11.93 -6.86
CA MET A 168 4.80 -13.20 -7.33
C MET A 168 5.32 -13.08 -8.75
N TYR A 169 4.52 -12.49 -9.60
CA TYR A 169 4.86 -12.26 -10.98
C TYR A 169 4.09 -11.07 -11.56
N ARG A 170 4.78 -10.22 -12.33
CA ARG A 170 4.18 -9.09 -13.05
C ARG A 170 4.49 -9.21 -14.52
N PHE A 171 3.45 -9.21 -15.35
CA PHE A 171 3.54 -8.95 -16.78
C PHE A 171 3.53 -7.45 -16.98
N SER A 172 4.59 -6.92 -17.57
CA SER A 172 4.74 -5.49 -17.81
C SER A 172 3.77 -5.00 -18.88
N GLY A 173 3.24 -3.81 -18.68
CA GLY A 173 2.43 -3.12 -19.67
C GLY A 173 3.28 -2.26 -20.62
N SER A 174 2.63 -1.64 -21.58
CA SER A 174 3.27 -0.76 -22.57
C SER A 174 3.72 0.59 -21.99
N ARG A 175 3.22 0.96 -20.80
CA ARG A 175 3.61 2.17 -20.05
C ARG A 175 4.20 1.78 -18.72
N GLU A 176 5.09 2.62 -18.19
CA GLU A 176 5.62 2.46 -16.84
C GLU A 176 4.48 2.44 -15.82
N GLY A 177 4.49 1.46 -14.93
CA GLY A 177 3.44 1.25 -13.92
C GLY A 177 2.21 0.48 -14.40
N ASP A 178 2.02 0.27 -15.71
CA ASP A 178 0.97 -0.58 -16.25
C ASP A 178 1.39 -2.07 -16.17
N GLY A 179 0.43 -2.95 -16.10
CA GLY A 179 0.67 -4.39 -16.13
C GLY A 179 -0.42 -5.22 -15.48
N LEU A 180 -0.21 -6.53 -15.53
CA LEU A 180 -0.99 -7.53 -14.83
C LEU A 180 -0.09 -8.21 -13.80
N GLN A 181 -0.51 -8.23 -12.54
CA GLN A 181 0.28 -8.82 -11.46
C GLN A 181 -0.51 -9.89 -10.72
N LEU A 182 0.17 -10.99 -10.43
CA LEU A 182 -0.27 -12.02 -9.50
C LEU A 182 0.50 -11.83 -8.20
N SER A 183 -0.20 -11.82 -7.07
CA SER A 183 0.38 -11.63 -5.74
C SER A 183 -0.18 -12.65 -4.75
N VAL A 184 0.47 -12.76 -3.60
CA VAL A 184 -0.04 -13.42 -2.40
C VAL A 184 -0.11 -12.37 -1.31
N GLU A 185 -1.20 -12.33 -0.56
CA GLU A 185 -1.34 -11.46 0.59
C GLU A 185 -1.64 -12.25 1.86
N ALA A 186 -1.15 -11.73 2.97
CA ALA A 186 -1.53 -12.21 4.29
C ALA A 186 -1.60 -11.04 5.27
N ALA A 187 -2.53 -11.10 6.21
CA ALA A 187 -2.66 -10.12 7.27
C ALA A 187 -3.24 -10.72 8.55
N LEU A 188 -2.78 -10.17 9.67
CA LEU A 188 -3.36 -10.30 10.99
C LEU A 188 -3.82 -8.91 11.43
N PHE A 189 -5.04 -8.81 11.96
CA PHE A 189 -5.56 -7.59 12.59
C PHE A 189 -5.98 -7.94 14.00
N ALA A 190 -5.45 -7.22 15.00
CA ALA A 190 -5.76 -7.49 16.40
C ALA A 190 -6.15 -6.22 17.15
N GLN A 191 -7.02 -6.38 18.14
CA GLN A 191 -7.46 -5.29 19.04
C GLN A 191 -7.14 -5.63 20.48
N PHE A 192 -6.64 -4.62 21.22
CA PHE A 192 -6.33 -4.70 22.63
C PHE A 192 -7.10 -3.64 23.42
N ASN A 193 -7.74 -4.04 24.52
CA ASN A 193 -8.37 -3.12 25.45
C ASN A 193 -7.36 -2.55 26.43
N LEU A 194 -6.99 -1.30 26.27
CA LEU A 194 -6.00 -0.64 27.13
C LEU A 194 -6.56 -0.23 28.52
N ASN A 195 -7.88 -0.38 28.76
CA ASN A 195 -8.49 -0.09 30.04
C ASN A 195 -8.39 -1.27 31.03
N THR A 196 -8.07 -2.46 30.55
CA THR A 196 -7.88 -3.63 31.43
C THR A 196 -6.46 -3.67 32.00
N PRO A 197 -6.24 -4.30 33.18
CA PRO A 197 -4.93 -4.34 33.81
C PRO A 197 -3.86 -5.08 33.00
N SER A 198 -4.25 -6.05 32.16
CA SER A 198 -3.39 -6.88 31.30
C SER A 198 -3.32 -6.41 29.86
N TYR A 199 -4.09 -5.33 29.50
CA TYR A 199 -4.24 -4.91 28.12
C TYR A 199 -4.77 -6.04 27.24
N ASP A 200 -5.93 -6.58 27.65
CA ASP A 200 -6.49 -7.81 27.13
C ASP A 200 -6.61 -7.77 25.60
N LEU A 201 -6.16 -8.85 24.97
CA LEU A 201 -6.47 -9.12 23.58
C LEU A 201 -7.97 -9.38 23.46
N ILE A 202 -8.64 -8.64 22.59
CA ILE A 202 -10.08 -8.70 22.40
C ILE A 202 -10.44 -9.56 21.21
N ASP A 203 -9.79 -9.33 20.09
CA ASP A 203 -10.08 -9.97 18.82
C ASP A 203 -8.85 -10.04 17.95
N GLU A 204 -8.79 -11.08 17.10
CA GLU A 204 -7.79 -11.22 16.06
C GLU A 204 -8.38 -11.87 14.80
N ASP A 205 -8.19 -11.19 13.68
CA ASP A 205 -8.62 -11.65 12.36
C ASP A 205 -7.42 -12.03 11.52
N TYR A 206 -7.49 -13.17 10.88
CA TYR A 206 -6.49 -13.68 9.95
C TYR A 206 -7.04 -13.64 8.53
N THR A 207 -6.27 -13.09 7.62
CA THR A 207 -6.62 -13.04 6.20
C THR A 207 -5.46 -13.59 5.37
N VAL A 208 -5.76 -14.47 4.41
CA VAL A 208 -4.82 -14.95 3.40
C VAL A 208 -5.51 -14.92 2.05
N GLY A 209 -4.87 -14.38 1.02
CA GLY A 209 -5.49 -14.21 -0.28
C GLY A 209 -4.53 -14.24 -1.47
N ILE A 210 -5.11 -14.31 -2.65
CA ILE A 210 -4.43 -14.28 -3.93
C ILE A 210 -5.05 -13.15 -4.76
N PRO A 211 -4.49 -11.93 -4.67
CA PRO A 211 -4.91 -10.84 -5.55
C PRO A 211 -4.29 -10.99 -6.95
N VAL A 212 -5.12 -10.74 -7.95
CA VAL A 212 -4.74 -10.48 -9.34
C VAL A 212 -5.10 -9.05 -9.64
N THR A 213 -4.09 -8.25 -9.95
CA THR A 213 -4.25 -6.81 -10.15
C THR A 213 -3.85 -6.42 -11.56
N TYR A 214 -4.57 -5.49 -12.14
CA TYR A 214 -4.33 -4.98 -13.48
C TYR A 214 -4.36 -3.46 -13.49
N ARG A 215 -3.44 -2.84 -14.24
CA ARG A 215 -3.41 -1.40 -14.45
C ARG A 215 -3.19 -1.06 -15.92
N TYR A 216 -3.95 -0.08 -16.39
CA TYR A 216 -3.77 0.56 -17.68
C TYR A 216 -4.00 2.06 -17.55
N GLY A 217 -2.92 2.84 -17.59
CA GLY A 217 -2.94 4.28 -17.37
C GLY A 217 -3.53 4.64 -16.00
N ASP A 218 -4.56 5.47 -16.02
CA ASP A 218 -5.22 5.94 -14.80
C ASP A 218 -6.21 4.92 -14.19
N ASN A 219 -6.41 3.78 -14.83
CA ASN A 219 -7.39 2.79 -14.41
C ASN A 219 -6.69 1.58 -13.82
N SER A 220 -7.21 1.05 -12.73
CA SER A 220 -6.74 -0.21 -12.16
C SER A 220 -7.90 -1.07 -11.65
N LEU A 221 -7.67 -2.37 -11.65
CA LEU A 221 -8.62 -3.40 -11.23
C LEU A 221 -7.92 -4.33 -10.26
N ARG A 222 -8.60 -4.73 -9.19
CA ARG A 222 -8.18 -5.79 -8.28
C ARG A 222 -9.28 -6.84 -8.22
N PHE A 223 -8.95 -8.04 -8.62
CA PHE A 223 -9.70 -9.24 -8.27
C PHE A 223 -8.96 -9.97 -7.16
N ARG A 224 -9.65 -10.39 -6.12
CA ARG A 224 -9.06 -11.06 -4.97
C ARG A 224 -9.90 -12.26 -4.57
N LEU A 225 -9.27 -13.43 -4.42
CA LEU A 225 -9.82 -14.58 -3.74
C LEU A 225 -9.10 -14.68 -2.39
N TYR A 226 -9.84 -14.71 -1.28
CA TYR A 226 -9.22 -14.73 0.03
C TYR A 226 -10.05 -15.51 1.04
N HIS A 227 -9.36 -16.00 2.05
CA HIS A 227 -9.93 -16.58 3.26
C HIS A 227 -9.78 -15.59 4.41
N GLN A 228 -10.80 -15.47 5.25
CA GLN A 228 -10.74 -14.77 6.51
C GLN A 228 -11.32 -15.63 7.63
N SER A 229 -10.66 -15.60 8.79
CA SER A 229 -11.17 -16.19 10.04
C SER A 229 -10.97 -15.23 11.19
N ALA A 230 -11.89 -15.25 12.17
CA ALA A 230 -11.87 -14.38 13.33
C ALA A 230 -11.87 -15.19 14.63
N HIS A 231 -11.09 -14.74 15.61
CA HIS A 231 -10.91 -15.39 16.88
C HIS A 231 -11.02 -14.37 18.03
N LEU A 232 -11.68 -14.78 19.13
CA LEU A 232 -11.64 -14.01 20.37
C LEU A 232 -10.28 -14.18 21.05
N GLY A 233 -9.80 -13.09 21.66
CA GLY A 233 -8.64 -13.14 22.53
C GLY A 233 -8.87 -14.07 23.75
N ASP A 234 -7.84 -14.76 24.16
CA ASP A 234 -7.91 -15.74 25.25
C ASP A 234 -8.20 -15.08 26.61
N GLU A 235 -7.70 -13.88 26.89
CA GLU A 235 -8.05 -13.13 28.11
C GLU A 235 -9.54 -12.78 28.15
N LEU A 236 -10.10 -12.35 27.02
CA LEU A 236 -11.53 -12.07 26.93
C LEU A 236 -12.35 -13.35 27.06
N LEU A 237 -11.95 -14.43 26.40
CA LEU A 237 -12.63 -15.72 26.45
C LEU A 237 -12.66 -16.33 27.85
N LEU A 238 -11.61 -16.11 28.64
CA LEU A 238 -11.50 -16.60 30.03
C LEU A 238 -12.15 -15.66 31.05
N SER A 239 -12.62 -14.49 30.63
CA SER A 239 -13.31 -13.53 31.51
C SER A 239 -14.69 -14.06 31.95
N ALA A 240 -15.16 -13.61 33.12
CA ALA A 240 -16.46 -14.04 33.65
C ALA A 240 -17.66 -13.58 32.78
N ASN A 241 -17.49 -12.54 31.98
CA ASN A 241 -18.53 -11.94 31.13
C ASN A 241 -18.09 -11.97 29.65
N HIS A 242 -17.48 -13.09 29.21
CA HIS A 242 -17.08 -13.22 27.81
C HIS A 242 -18.30 -13.26 26.89
N PRO A 243 -18.24 -12.64 25.69
CA PRO A 243 -19.25 -12.83 24.67
C PRO A 243 -19.26 -14.28 24.17
N GLU A 244 -20.38 -14.69 23.61
CA GLU A 244 -20.45 -15.97 22.91
C GLU A 244 -19.50 -15.91 21.69
N ARG A 245 -18.65 -16.92 21.57
CA ARG A 245 -17.74 -17.03 20.44
C ARG A 245 -18.52 -17.36 19.16
N ILE A 246 -18.36 -16.54 18.15
CA ILE A 246 -18.89 -16.80 16.81
C ILE A 246 -17.80 -17.55 16.02
N ASN A 247 -18.16 -18.65 15.36
CA ASN A 247 -17.25 -19.31 14.42
C ASN A 247 -17.31 -18.57 13.07
N LEU A 248 -16.71 -17.37 13.01
CA LEU A 248 -16.68 -16.60 11.78
C LEU A 248 -15.48 -17.01 10.93
N SER A 249 -15.79 -17.60 9.78
CA SER A 249 -14.79 -18.01 8.79
C SER A 249 -15.42 -18.03 7.41
N TYR A 250 -14.76 -17.46 6.40
CA TYR A 250 -15.30 -17.45 5.05
C TYR A 250 -14.20 -17.38 3.98
N GLU A 251 -14.55 -17.87 2.79
CA GLU A 251 -13.84 -17.62 1.54
C GLU A 251 -14.66 -16.62 0.71
N ALA A 252 -14.01 -15.58 0.22
CA ALA A 252 -14.66 -14.52 -0.54
C ALA A 252 -13.95 -14.20 -1.84
N THR A 253 -14.73 -13.73 -2.82
CA THR A 253 -14.22 -13.08 -4.03
C THR A 253 -14.57 -11.61 -3.98
N GLU A 254 -13.59 -10.78 -4.25
CA GLU A 254 -13.75 -9.32 -4.32
C GLU A 254 -13.32 -8.81 -5.68
N LEU A 255 -14.05 -7.84 -6.23
CA LEU A 255 -13.67 -7.10 -7.42
C LEU A 255 -13.78 -5.61 -7.15
N ILE A 256 -12.67 -4.87 -7.27
CA ILE A 256 -12.64 -3.42 -7.12
C ILE A 256 -12.00 -2.81 -8.37
N TYR A 257 -12.71 -1.85 -8.97
CA TYR A 257 -12.20 -0.96 -10.00
C TYR A 257 -11.81 0.37 -9.37
N SER A 258 -10.71 0.99 -9.82
CA SER A 258 -10.35 2.35 -9.43
C SER A 258 -9.87 3.17 -10.60
N ARG A 259 -10.10 4.49 -10.49
CA ARG A 259 -9.63 5.49 -11.44
C ARG A 259 -8.93 6.63 -10.71
N GLU A 260 -7.78 7.02 -11.26
CA GLU A 260 -6.96 8.11 -10.76
C GLU A 260 -7.09 9.35 -11.66
N TRP A 261 -7.03 10.54 -11.09
CA TRP A 261 -6.94 11.81 -11.81
C TRP A 261 -6.17 12.82 -10.95
N ARG A 262 -5.01 13.19 -11.38
CA ARG A 262 -4.07 14.03 -10.61
C ARG A 262 -3.76 13.40 -9.24
N GLU A 263 -4.02 14.12 -8.15
CA GLU A 263 -3.84 13.64 -6.78
C GLU A 263 -5.01 12.84 -6.22
N TRP A 264 -6.09 12.70 -6.97
CA TRP A 264 -7.31 12.02 -6.52
C TRP A 264 -7.43 10.62 -7.11
N ARG A 265 -8.09 9.76 -6.37
CA ARG A 265 -8.49 8.42 -6.81
C ARG A 265 -9.88 8.13 -6.28
N ALA A 266 -10.79 7.64 -7.13
CA ALA A 266 -12.02 7.00 -6.70
C ALA A 266 -11.98 5.51 -7.02
N TYR A 267 -12.65 4.73 -6.22
CA TYR A 267 -12.79 3.30 -6.44
C TYR A 267 -14.17 2.81 -6.03
N GLY A 268 -14.55 1.64 -6.58
CA GLY A 268 -15.80 0.98 -6.23
C GLY A 268 -15.82 -0.45 -6.74
N GLY A 269 -16.57 -1.27 -6.03
CA GLY A 269 -16.68 -2.68 -6.33
C GLY A 269 -17.60 -3.41 -5.35
N GLY A 270 -17.40 -4.70 -5.24
CA GLY A 270 -18.18 -5.53 -4.32
C GLY A 270 -17.50 -6.86 -4.05
N GLU A 271 -18.10 -7.58 -3.14
CA GLU A 271 -17.61 -8.85 -2.64
C GLU A 271 -18.76 -9.86 -2.56
N TYR A 272 -18.41 -11.11 -2.74
CA TYR A 272 -19.31 -12.24 -2.59
C TYR A 272 -18.64 -13.34 -1.75
N LEU A 273 -19.30 -13.72 -0.65
CA LEU A 273 -18.89 -14.84 0.19
C LEU A 273 -19.24 -16.16 -0.48
N VAL A 274 -18.22 -16.88 -0.96
CA VAL A 274 -18.36 -18.16 -1.68
C VAL A 274 -18.69 -19.29 -0.72
N ARG A 275 -17.99 -19.32 0.41
CA ARG A 275 -18.22 -20.22 1.53
C ARG A 275 -18.17 -19.41 2.81
N LYS A 276 -19.02 -19.75 3.78
CA LYS A 276 -19.17 -18.92 4.99
C LYS A 276 -19.66 -19.74 6.17
N GLU A 277 -19.14 -19.39 7.33
CA GLU A 277 -19.59 -19.81 8.65
C GLU A 277 -19.73 -18.51 9.50
N PRO A 278 -20.86 -18.26 10.12
CA PRO A 278 -22.13 -19.03 10.11
C PRO A 278 -22.77 -19.12 8.70
N ALA A 279 -23.50 -20.20 8.44
CA ALA A 279 -24.07 -20.48 7.11
C ALA A 279 -25.19 -19.52 6.70
N ASP A 280 -25.80 -18.83 7.63
CA ASP A 280 -26.87 -17.85 7.45
C ASP A 280 -26.37 -16.43 7.13
N LEU A 281 -25.07 -16.11 7.27
CA LEU A 281 -24.52 -14.83 6.82
C LEU A 281 -24.97 -14.52 5.38
N LYS A 282 -25.37 -13.29 5.13
CA LYS A 282 -25.69 -12.86 3.76
C LYS A 282 -24.40 -12.63 2.95
N PRO A 283 -24.38 -13.03 1.66
CA PRO A 283 -23.10 -13.13 0.95
C PRO A 283 -22.61 -11.86 0.28
N LEU A 284 -23.43 -10.82 0.14
CA LEU A 284 -23.09 -9.67 -0.70
C LEU A 284 -22.61 -8.45 0.11
N SER A 285 -21.59 -7.79 -0.41
CA SER A 285 -21.23 -6.46 0.05
C SER A 285 -20.84 -5.55 -1.11
N ALA A 286 -21.00 -4.24 -0.89
CA ALA A 286 -20.51 -3.18 -1.75
C ALA A 286 -19.39 -2.41 -1.05
N HIS A 287 -18.38 -1.97 -1.81
CA HIS A 287 -17.21 -1.27 -1.31
C HIS A 287 -16.84 -0.14 -2.24
N TRP A 288 -16.73 1.09 -1.74
CA TRP A 288 -16.34 2.25 -2.55
C TRP A 288 -15.66 3.33 -1.72
N GLY A 289 -14.96 4.24 -2.38
CA GLY A 289 -14.30 5.32 -1.67
C GLY A 289 -13.62 6.33 -2.57
N ILE A 290 -13.06 7.34 -1.92
CA ILE A 290 -12.28 8.39 -2.58
C ILE A 290 -11.02 8.68 -1.76
N GLU A 291 -9.91 8.92 -2.44
CA GLU A 291 -8.62 9.18 -1.82
C GLU A 291 -7.95 10.42 -2.42
N TYR A 292 -7.13 11.05 -1.62
CA TYR A 292 -6.25 12.14 -2.01
C TYR A 292 -4.81 11.82 -1.61
N ARG A 293 -3.86 12.04 -2.52
CA ARG A 293 -2.42 11.91 -2.27
C ARG A 293 -1.70 13.11 -2.84
N GLY A 294 -1.31 14.05 -1.97
CA GLY A 294 -0.60 15.25 -2.40
C GLY A 294 0.76 14.94 -3.01
N SER A 295 1.05 15.58 -4.14
CA SER A 295 2.33 15.45 -4.84
C SER A 295 3.46 16.21 -4.16
N LYS A 296 3.14 17.28 -3.40
CA LYS A 296 4.12 18.16 -2.76
C LYS A 296 4.14 17.98 -1.24
N PRO A 297 5.34 17.99 -0.62
CA PRO A 297 5.45 17.99 0.83
C PRO A 297 4.93 19.32 1.42
N VAL A 298 4.30 19.27 2.59
CA VAL A 298 3.72 20.42 3.29
C VAL A 298 4.31 20.65 4.68
N VAL A 299 4.50 19.60 5.47
CA VAL A 299 5.04 19.66 6.84
C VAL A 299 6.08 18.56 7.02
N TRP A 300 7.26 18.91 7.60
CA TRP A 300 8.36 17.96 7.89
C TRP A 300 8.71 17.02 6.73
N ASN A 301 8.62 17.52 5.51
CA ASN A 301 8.80 16.74 4.28
C ASN A 301 7.73 15.67 4.06
N GLY A 302 6.63 15.67 4.83
CA GLY A 302 5.47 14.79 4.66
C GLY A 302 4.51 15.32 3.61
N ARG A 303 3.99 14.44 2.79
CA ARG A 303 2.96 14.74 1.78
C ARG A 303 1.59 14.48 2.38
N PRO A 304 0.60 15.37 2.18
CA PRO A 304 -0.74 15.17 2.70
C PRO A 304 -1.40 13.99 2.01
N ILE A 305 -2.06 13.15 2.79
CA ILE A 305 -2.89 12.05 2.33
C ILE A 305 -4.23 12.06 3.04
N GLY A 306 -5.24 11.53 2.39
CA GLY A 306 -6.54 11.31 3.01
C GLY A 306 -7.39 10.35 2.21
N GLY A 307 -8.38 9.76 2.85
CA GLY A 307 -9.32 8.88 2.20
C GLY A 307 -10.61 8.75 3.00
N VAL A 308 -11.68 8.50 2.28
CA VAL A 308 -12.96 8.04 2.81
C VAL A 308 -13.24 6.71 2.16
N ASP A 309 -13.45 5.71 2.98
CA ASP A 309 -13.78 4.34 2.60
C ASP A 309 -15.16 4.00 3.13
N MET A 310 -15.98 3.38 2.33
CA MET A 310 -17.35 3.02 2.68
C MET A 310 -17.60 1.57 2.27
N LYS A 311 -18.14 0.79 3.23
CA LYS A 311 -18.63 -0.57 2.98
C LYS A 311 -20.10 -0.66 3.36
N SER A 312 -20.82 -1.52 2.68
CA SER A 312 -22.24 -1.77 2.92
C SER A 312 -22.52 -3.24 2.69
N LEU A 313 -22.94 -3.94 3.74
CA LEU A 313 -23.14 -5.36 3.75
C LEU A 313 -24.65 -5.67 3.71
N ASP A 314 -25.06 -6.64 2.90
CA ASP A 314 -26.43 -7.17 2.93
C ASP A 314 -26.80 -7.68 4.33
N GLU A 315 -25.82 -8.26 5.05
CA GLU A 315 -25.98 -8.72 6.45
C GLU A 315 -26.54 -7.62 7.37
N HIS A 316 -26.16 -6.36 7.12
CA HIS A 316 -26.57 -5.21 7.91
C HIS A 316 -27.65 -4.37 7.22
N ASP A 317 -28.49 -5.01 6.38
CA ASP A 317 -29.56 -4.34 5.62
C ASP A 317 -29.03 -3.16 4.80
N TRP A 318 -27.83 -3.28 4.24
CA TRP A 318 -27.15 -2.27 3.44
C TRP A 318 -26.83 -0.96 4.19
N ALA A 319 -26.75 -1.00 5.52
CA ALA A 319 -26.22 0.13 6.28
C ALA A 319 -24.78 0.45 5.84
N VAL A 320 -24.45 1.73 5.81
CA VAL A 320 -23.13 2.17 5.33
C VAL A 320 -22.20 2.34 6.52
N ASP A 321 -21.12 1.58 6.52
CA ASP A 321 -19.97 1.73 7.39
C ASP A 321 -19.00 2.71 6.76
N THR A 322 -18.52 3.69 7.52
CA THR A 322 -17.67 4.77 7.00
C THR A 322 -16.38 4.87 7.79
N SER A 323 -15.26 4.80 7.09
CA SER A 323 -13.92 5.04 7.60
C SER A 323 -13.31 6.27 6.95
N VAL A 324 -12.72 7.15 7.74
CA VAL A 324 -12.00 8.34 7.27
C VAL A 324 -10.61 8.33 7.85
N LYS A 325 -9.60 8.46 7.00
CA LYS A 325 -8.20 8.65 7.43
C LYS A 325 -7.63 9.89 6.75
N VAL A 326 -6.94 10.73 7.52
CA VAL A 326 -6.22 11.91 7.03
C VAL A 326 -4.87 12.00 7.71
N GLY A 327 -3.84 12.46 7.01
CA GLY A 327 -2.52 12.51 7.60
C GLY A 327 -1.40 12.90 6.65
N LEU A 328 -0.21 12.44 6.99
CA LEU A 328 1.01 12.71 6.25
C LEU A 328 1.71 11.39 5.88
N GLU A 329 2.18 11.32 4.66
CA GLU A 329 3.01 10.22 4.16
C GLU A 329 4.45 10.71 3.98
N PHE A 330 5.40 9.98 4.57
CA PHE A 330 6.84 10.23 4.53
C PHE A 330 7.54 9.13 3.73
N GLY A 331 8.64 9.46 3.11
CA GLY A 331 9.45 8.56 2.30
C GLY A 331 9.59 9.03 0.86
N HIS A 332 10.47 8.36 0.14
CA HIS A 332 10.76 8.71 -1.25
C HIS A 332 9.58 8.28 -2.16
N PRO A 333 9.24 9.07 -3.18
CA PRO A 333 8.16 8.72 -4.12
C PRO A 333 8.46 7.53 -5.03
N ASN A 334 9.70 7.05 -5.05
CA ASN A 334 10.11 5.96 -5.94
C ASN A 334 9.38 4.64 -5.64
N PRO A 335 9.10 3.85 -6.67
CA PRO A 335 8.55 2.50 -6.52
C PRO A 335 9.43 1.60 -5.64
N GLY A 336 8.81 0.66 -4.94
CA GLY A 336 9.51 -0.31 -4.09
C GLY A 336 10.10 0.22 -2.79
N GLN A 337 10.01 1.52 -2.52
CA GLN A 337 10.50 2.12 -1.27
C GLN A 337 9.43 2.10 -0.17
N ARG A 338 9.88 1.94 1.07
CA ARG A 338 8.98 1.97 2.24
C ARG A 338 8.49 3.37 2.51
N ARG A 339 7.24 3.48 2.93
CA ARG A 339 6.61 4.74 3.34
C ARG A 339 6.05 4.62 4.74
N LEU A 340 6.29 5.66 5.51
CA LEU A 340 5.70 5.85 6.82
C LEU A 340 4.50 6.80 6.68
N ARG A 341 3.38 6.46 7.31
CA ARG A 341 2.21 7.32 7.40
C ARG A 341 1.88 7.58 8.86
N LEU A 342 1.57 8.84 9.15
CA LEU A 342 0.97 9.28 10.40
C LEU A 342 -0.45 9.76 10.08
N THR A 343 -1.45 9.14 10.68
CA THR A 343 -2.85 9.41 10.35
C THR A 343 -3.69 9.66 11.60
N ALA A 344 -4.64 10.57 11.48
CA ALA A 344 -5.83 10.59 12.30
C ALA A 344 -6.90 9.77 11.58
N GLU A 345 -7.67 8.99 12.34
CA GLU A 345 -8.70 8.11 11.81
C GLU A 345 -10.02 8.30 12.57
N TRP A 346 -11.12 8.19 11.84
CA TRP A 346 -12.47 8.13 12.37
C TRP A 346 -13.25 7.03 11.66
N TYR A 347 -14.03 6.31 12.43
CA TYR A 347 -14.89 5.24 11.94
C TYR A 347 -16.26 5.31 12.57
N ASN A 348 -17.30 5.03 11.80
CA ASN A 348 -18.66 4.85 12.28
C ASN A 348 -19.36 3.79 11.43
N GLY A 349 -19.89 2.77 12.08
CA GLY A 349 -20.58 1.68 11.41
C GLY A 349 -20.58 0.39 12.25
N TYR A 350 -20.74 -0.73 11.58
CA TYR A 350 -20.56 -2.05 12.18
C TYR A 350 -19.06 -2.37 12.32
N ASP A 351 -18.71 -3.09 13.40
CA ASP A 351 -17.30 -3.35 13.71
C ASP A 351 -16.63 -4.12 12.57
N PRO A 352 -15.51 -3.63 12.01
CA PRO A 352 -14.80 -4.34 10.97
C PRO A 352 -14.12 -5.63 11.45
N HIS A 353 -14.07 -5.87 12.80
CA HIS A 353 -13.46 -7.07 13.38
C HIS A 353 -14.49 -8.19 13.51
N GLY A 354 -14.10 -9.36 13.02
CA GLY A 354 -15.05 -10.42 12.70
C GLY A 354 -15.84 -10.97 13.88
N GLN A 355 -15.27 -11.08 15.09
CA GLN A 355 -16.02 -11.56 16.26
C GLN A 355 -17.12 -10.59 16.72
N PHE A 356 -17.02 -9.33 16.31
CA PHE A 356 -17.94 -8.25 16.69
C PHE A 356 -18.66 -7.64 15.50
N TYR A 357 -18.68 -8.31 14.36
CA TYR A 357 -19.19 -7.81 13.09
C TYR A 357 -20.61 -7.25 13.16
N ASP A 358 -21.45 -7.72 14.09
CA ASP A 358 -22.83 -7.27 14.28
C ASP A 358 -22.99 -6.11 15.28
N ASN A 359 -21.89 -5.64 15.87
CA ASN A 359 -21.90 -4.55 16.83
C ASN A 359 -21.66 -3.20 16.13
N LYS A 360 -22.49 -2.20 16.45
CA LYS A 360 -22.22 -0.82 16.02
C LYS A 360 -21.17 -0.17 16.88
N VAL A 361 -20.22 0.44 16.22
CA VAL A 361 -19.07 1.10 16.85
C VAL A 361 -18.81 2.46 16.24
N GLU A 362 -18.25 3.34 17.04
CA GLU A 362 -17.66 4.59 16.60
C GLU A 362 -16.31 4.76 17.27
N TYR A 363 -15.27 5.08 16.50
CA TYR A 363 -14.00 5.41 17.09
C TYR A 363 -13.31 6.58 16.39
N PHE A 364 -12.44 7.22 17.15
CA PHE A 364 -11.52 8.24 16.69
C PHE A 364 -10.14 7.96 17.28
N GLY A 365 -9.09 8.05 16.47
CA GLY A 365 -7.74 7.73 16.92
C GLY A 365 -6.63 8.31 16.08
N LEU A 366 -5.42 7.95 16.49
CA LEU A 366 -4.18 8.27 15.81
C LEU A 366 -3.44 6.97 15.49
N GLY A 367 -2.93 6.88 14.28
CA GLY A 367 -2.23 5.70 13.80
C GLY A 367 -0.92 6.01 13.08
N ILE A 368 -0.08 5.01 13.09
CA ILE A 368 1.15 4.94 12.31
C ILE A 368 1.08 3.71 11.42
N SER A 369 1.44 3.82 10.16
CA SER A 369 1.52 2.65 9.28
C SER A 369 2.75 2.68 8.39
N LEU A 370 3.22 1.48 8.06
CA LEU A 370 4.30 1.24 7.12
C LEU A 370 3.73 0.51 5.91
N GLY A 371 4.04 0.99 4.72
CA GLY A 371 3.65 0.37 3.47
C GLY A 371 4.79 0.44 2.46
N PHE A 372 4.70 -0.43 1.44
CA PHE A 372 5.58 -0.31 0.29
C PHE A 372 5.00 0.68 -0.72
N CYS A 373 5.90 1.32 -1.46
CA CYS A 373 5.53 2.13 -2.59
C CYS A 373 5.25 1.21 -3.78
N TRP A 374 4.14 1.41 -4.43
CA TRP A 374 3.82 0.82 -5.73
C TRP A 374 4.48 1.65 -6.84
N SER A 375 4.70 1.03 -8.00
CA SER A 375 5.22 1.72 -9.18
C SER A 375 4.30 2.88 -9.60
N LEU A 376 4.92 3.99 -9.95
CA LEU A 376 4.22 5.07 -10.67
C LEU A 376 4.06 4.65 -12.10
#